data_0c7ec13f7b0da6f6b6a1e94a6314e7b8
#
_entry.id   0c7ec13f7b0da6f6b6a1e94a6314e7b8
#
_cell.length_a   1.000
_cell.length_b   1.000
_cell.length_c   1.000
_cell.angle_alpha   90.00
_cell.angle_beta   90.00
_cell.angle_gamma   90.00
#
_symmetry.space_group_name_H-M   'P 1'
#
loop_
_entity.id
_entity.type
_entity.pdbx_description
1 polymer ?
#
loop_
_entity_poly.entity_id
_entity_poly.type
_entity_poly.pdbx_seq_one_letter_code
_entity_poly.pdbx_strand_id
1 'polypeptide(L)'
;MTSYQLDRLNFLGIGKTVAENIINTAKLDGMNIVGDIENNSPYLRPYSDYTDYTPRNQAESIISPCCWQPDTLKRDNSYGAYVSQQFITPQLRNVKPFAFKKDINDIVIEPPGRLDEVF
;
A
#
# COMPACT_ATOMS: atom_id res chain seq x y z
N MET A 1 21.55 38.13 -5.81
CA MET A 1 20.70 36.98 -6.24
C MET A 1 21.63 35.93 -6.80
N THR A 2 21.65 34.75 -6.21
CA THR A 2 22.48 33.64 -6.69
C THR A 2 21.84 33.01 -7.93
N SER A 3 22.62 32.42 -8.82
CA SER A 3 22.14 31.65 -10.01
C SER A 3 21.02 30.67 -9.64
N TYR A 4 21.13 30.02 -8.49
CA TYR A 4 20.14 29.11 -7.92
C TYR A 4 18.77 29.76 -7.62
N GLN A 5 18.71 31.04 -7.30
CA GLN A 5 17.44 31.75 -7.09
C GLN A 5 16.77 32.18 -8.40
N LEU A 6 17.55 32.44 -9.45
CA LEU A 6 17.03 32.78 -10.77
C LEU A 6 16.45 31.53 -11.48
N ASP A 7 17.04 30.35 -11.30
CA ASP A 7 16.53 29.11 -11.87
C ASP A 7 15.17 28.68 -11.30
N ARG A 8 14.86 29.08 -10.08
CA ARG A 8 13.55 28.83 -9.46
C ARG A 8 12.42 29.67 -10.05
N LEU A 9 12.73 30.76 -10.72
CA LEU A 9 11.75 31.69 -11.29
C LEU A 9 11.45 31.43 -12.76
N ASN A 10 12.18 30.52 -13.40
CA ASN A 10 11.86 30.09 -14.75
C ASN A 10 10.91 28.87 -14.74
N PHE A 11 10.23 28.60 -15.86
CA PHE A 11 9.27 27.50 -15.98
C PHE A 11 9.87 26.12 -15.62
N LEU A 12 11.15 25.90 -15.94
CA LEU A 12 11.86 24.67 -15.62
C LEU A 12 12.10 24.54 -14.10
N GLY A 13 12.47 25.63 -13.44
CA GLY A 13 12.66 25.68 -12.00
C GLY A 13 11.34 25.44 -11.22
N ILE A 14 10.24 26.02 -11.72
CA ILE A 14 8.91 25.79 -11.15
C ILE A 14 8.52 24.32 -11.32
N GLY A 15 8.66 23.77 -12.52
CA GLY A 15 8.35 22.37 -12.78
C GLY A 15 9.16 21.40 -11.93
N LYS A 16 10.45 21.64 -11.78
CA LYS A 16 11.34 20.86 -10.91
C LYS A 16 10.88 20.92 -9.45
N THR A 17 10.60 22.11 -8.94
CA THR A 17 10.15 22.30 -7.56
C THR A 17 8.83 21.58 -7.28
N VAL A 18 7.88 21.65 -8.20
CA VAL A 18 6.59 20.92 -8.09
C VAL A 18 6.83 19.41 -8.07
N ALA A 19 7.63 18.90 -9.01
CA ALA A 19 7.95 17.48 -9.08
C ALA A 19 8.64 16.97 -7.80
N GLU A 20 9.62 17.71 -7.29
CA GLU A 20 10.32 17.40 -6.03
C GLU A 20 9.34 17.36 -4.85
N ASN A 21 8.41 18.30 -4.76
CA ASN A 21 7.41 18.33 -3.70
C ASN A 21 6.45 17.12 -3.77
N ILE A 22 5.98 16.77 -4.97
CA ILE A 22 5.11 15.60 -5.16
C ILE A 22 5.85 14.32 -4.77
N ILE A 23 7.08 14.14 -5.25
CA ILE A 23 7.89 12.96 -4.93
C ILE A 23 8.15 12.87 -3.42
N ASN A 24 8.51 13.97 -2.79
CA ASN A 24 8.77 13.98 -1.35
C ASN A 24 7.50 13.70 -0.53
N THR A 25 6.36 14.20 -0.97
CA THR A 25 5.07 13.89 -0.34
C THR A 25 4.75 12.40 -0.47
N ALA A 26 4.91 11.84 -1.66
CA ALA A 26 4.66 10.43 -1.92
C ALA A 26 5.61 9.48 -1.17
N LYS A 27 6.85 9.90 -0.92
CA LYS A 27 7.79 9.12 -0.08
C LYS A 27 7.35 9.02 1.38
N LEU A 28 6.58 10.00 1.85
CA LEU A 28 6.16 10.12 3.25
C LEU A 28 4.68 9.80 3.48
N ASP A 29 3.99 9.35 2.46
CA ASP A 29 2.55 9.07 2.53
C ASP A 29 2.20 7.76 3.22
N GLY A 30 3.16 6.86 3.42
CA GLY A 30 2.98 5.56 4.04
C GLY A 30 2.87 4.39 3.05
N MET A 31 2.94 4.65 1.74
CA MET A 31 2.89 3.58 0.73
C MET A 31 4.20 2.80 0.62
N ASN A 32 5.29 3.30 1.22
CA ASN A 32 6.63 2.70 1.16
C ASN A 32 7.16 2.61 -0.28
N ILE A 33 7.01 3.66 -1.05
CA ILE A 33 7.42 3.67 -2.48
C ILE A 33 8.92 3.45 -2.69
N VAL A 34 9.73 3.80 -1.71
CA VAL A 34 11.19 3.62 -1.75
C VAL A 34 11.60 2.27 -1.20
N GLY A 35 10.79 1.69 -0.31
CA GLY A 35 11.09 0.43 0.37
C GLY A 35 12.07 0.57 1.52
N ASP A 36 12.15 1.74 2.13
CA ASP A 36 13.06 2.07 3.23
C ASP A 36 12.43 1.97 4.63
N ILE A 37 11.12 1.71 4.70
CA ILE A 37 10.45 1.44 5.97
C ILE A 37 10.81 0.02 6.41
N GLU A 38 11.42 -0.08 7.58
CA GLU A 38 11.82 -1.36 8.16
C GLU A 38 10.64 -2.29 8.34
N ASN A 39 10.84 -3.55 8.01
CA ASN A 39 9.90 -4.63 8.18
C ASN A 39 10.67 -5.93 8.50
N ASN A 40 9.94 -7.01 8.81
CA ASN A 40 10.54 -8.31 9.08
C ASN A 40 11.09 -9.02 7.83
N SER A 41 10.98 -8.40 6.65
CA SER A 41 11.54 -8.94 5.42
C SER A 41 13.03 -8.64 5.34
N PRO A 42 13.87 -9.62 4.99
CA PRO A 42 15.30 -9.39 4.78
C PRO A 42 15.59 -8.56 3.53
N TYR A 43 14.58 -8.24 2.74
CA TYR A 43 14.71 -7.51 1.49
C TYR A 43 13.87 -6.25 1.52
N LEU A 44 14.54 -5.10 1.57
CA LEU A 44 13.92 -3.80 1.36
C LEU A 44 13.61 -3.65 -0.14
N ARG A 45 12.33 -3.56 -0.48
CA ARG A 45 11.86 -3.38 -1.85
C ARG A 45 10.84 -2.25 -1.91
N PRO A 46 10.81 -1.49 -3.01
CA PRO A 46 9.72 -0.55 -3.26
C PRO A 46 8.36 -1.23 -3.07
N TYR A 47 7.46 -0.53 -2.37
CA TYR A 47 6.11 -1.01 -2.06
C TYR A 47 6.04 -2.27 -1.20
N SER A 48 7.12 -2.66 -0.52
CA SER A 48 7.07 -3.79 0.40
C SER A 48 6.13 -3.52 1.57
N ASP A 49 5.45 -4.57 2.00
CA ASP A 49 4.62 -4.53 3.19
C ASP A 49 5.50 -4.39 4.45
N TYR A 50 5.15 -3.46 5.31
CA TYR A 50 5.76 -3.24 6.63
C TYR A 50 4.75 -3.44 7.77
N THR A 51 3.53 -3.88 7.42
CA THR A 51 2.45 -4.06 8.40
C THR A 51 2.40 -5.46 8.99
N ASP A 52 3.24 -6.35 8.49
CA ASP A 52 3.26 -7.78 8.84
C ASP A 52 1.87 -8.44 8.73
N TYR A 53 1.13 -8.03 7.70
CA TYR A 53 -0.23 -8.52 7.49
C TYR A 53 -0.24 -10.04 7.31
N THR A 54 -1.08 -10.69 8.10
CA THR A 54 -1.34 -12.12 7.99
C THR A 54 -2.82 -12.35 7.72
N PRO A 55 -3.18 -13.03 6.61
CA PRO A 55 -4.57 -13.33 6.31
C PRO A 55 -5.19 -14.27 7.37
N ARG A 56 -6.45 -14.03 7.72
CA ARG A 56 -7.21 -14.91 8.63
C ARG A 56 -7.59 -16.22 7.98
N ASN A 57 -7.94 -16.16 6.69
CA ASN A 57 -8.32 -17.34 5.92
C ASN A 57 -7.09 -17.92 5.23
N GLN A 58 -7.12 -19.22 5.04
CA GLN A 58 -6.15 -19.95 4.23
C GLN A 58 -6.77 -20.25 2.85
N ALA A 59 -5.95 -20.56 1.84
CA ALA A 59 -6.43 -20.87 0.50
C ALA A 59 -7.48 -21.99 0.48
N GLU A 60 -7.34 -22.97 1.36
CA GLU A 60 -8.19 -24.17 1.42
C GLU A 60 -9.18 -24.15 2.58
N SER A 61 -9.18 -23.09 3.42
CA SER A 61 -10.01 -23.04 4.64
C SER A 61 -10.50 -21.65 4.92
N ILE A 62 -11.82 -21.48 4.97
CA ILE A 62 -12.49 -20.25 5.36
C ILE A 62 -12.77 -20.29 6.87
N ILE A 63 -12.01 -19.50 7.62
CA ILE A 63 -12.21 -19.33 9.07
C ILE A 63 -13.19 -18.18 9.33
N SER A 64 -13.12 -17.13 8.53
CA SER A 64 -13.96 -15.95 8.64
C SER A 64 -14.52 -15.55 7.28
N PRO A 65 -15.83 -15.72 7.01
CA PRO A 65 -16.43 -15.40 5.71
C PRO A 65 -16.33 -13.91 5.34
N CYS A 66 -16.22 -13.03 6.33
CA CYS A 66 -16.10 -11.58 6.13
C CYS A 66 -14.66 -11.12 5.85
N CYS A 67 -13.69 -12.03 5.86
CA CYS A 67 -12.29 -11.72 5.62
C CYS A 67 -11.84 -12.21 4.26
N TRP A 68 -10.85 -11.51 3.71
CA TRP A 68 -10.21 -11.92 2.46
C TRP A 68 -9.65 -13.35 2.56
N GLN A 69 -9.89 -14.12 1.52
CA GLN A 69 -9.33 -15.47 1.37
C GLN A 69 -8.29 -15.46 0.25
N PRO A 70 -7.07 -15.95 0.50
CA PRO A 70 -6.09 -16.15 -0.56
C PRO A 70 -6.54 -17.23 -1.52
N ASP A 71 -6.18 -17.09 -2.79
CA ASP A 71 -6.33 -18.15 -3.79
C ASP A 71 -5.03 -18.94 -3.92
N THR A 72 -5.12 -20.11 -4.53
CA THR A 72 -3.98 -20.98 -4.81
C THR A 72 -3.54 -20.77 -6.25
N LEU A 73 -2.35 -20.22 -6.44
CA LEU A 73 -1.78 -19.97 -7.76
C LEU A 73 -0.81 -21.09 -8.15
N LYS A 74 -0.95 -21.60 -9.37
CA LYS A 74 0.05 -22.50 -9.93
C LYS A 74 1.33 -21.69 -10.24
N ARG A 75 2.44 -22.14 -9.72
CA ARG A 75 3.73 -21.50 -10.00
C ARG A 75 4.18 -21.91 -11.41
N ASP A 76 4.39 -20.92 -12.28
CA ASP A 76 4.99 -21.16 -13.59
C ASP A 76 6.37 -21.80 -13.43
N ASN A 77 6.66 -22.80 -14.29
CA ASN A 77 7.93 -23.55 -14.32
C ASN A 77 8.23 -24.43 -13.09
N SER A 78 7.26 -24.71 -12.24
CA SER A 78 7.44 -25.65 -11.13
C SER A 78 6.53 -26.86 -11.34
N TYR A 79 7.08 -28.04 -11.33
CA TYR A 79 6.38 -29.33 -11.49
C TYR A 79 5.20 -29.49 -10.50
N GLY A 80 4.08 -28.76 -10.77
CA GLY A 80 2.88 -28.84 -9.95
C GLY A 80 2.92 -28.12 -8.60
N ALA A 81 3.92 -27.29 -8.34
CA ALA A 81 3.96 -26.50 -7.09
C ALA A 81 2.92 -25.39 -7.13
N TYR A 82 2.14 -25.29 -6.07
CA TYR A 82 1.17 -24.24 -5.83
C TYR A 82 1.70 -23.25 -4.79
N VAL A 83 1.35 -22.00 -4.95
CA VAL A 83 1.71 -20.94 -4.01
C VAL A 83 0.42 -20.24 -3.59
N SER A 84 0.24 -20.05 -2.30
CA SER A 84 -0.86 -19.25 -1.80
C SER A 84 -0.66 -17.78 -2.19
N GLN A 85 -1.72 -17.16 -2.67
CA GLN A 85 -1.74 -15.76 -3.03
C GLN A 85 -1.42 -14.90 -1.80
N GLN A 86 -0.59 -13.89 -1.99
CA GLN A 86 -0.33 -12.90 -0.97
C GLN A 86 -1.27 -11.71 -1.15
N PHE A 87 -1.73 -11.12 -0.04
CA PHE A 87 -2.52 -9.90 -0.08
C PHE A 87 -1.65 -8.76 -0.63
N ILE A 88 -2.17 -8.08 -1.65
CA ILE A 88 -1.44 -7.01 -2.32
C ILE A 88 -1.57 -5.72 -1.50
N THR A 89 -0.45 -5.09 -1.18
CA THR A 89 -0.39 -3.76 -0.58
C THR A 89 -1.21 -3.57 0.71
N PRO A 90 -1.03 -4.40 1.75
CA PRO A 90 -1.75 -4.25 3.02
C PRO A 90 -1.44 -2.91 3.70
N GLN A 91 -0.29 -2.31 3.42
CA GLN A 91 0.09 -0.97 3.89
C GLN A 91 -0.79 0.16 3.35
N LEU A 92 -1.60 -0.09 2.31
CA LEU A 92 -2.50 0.92 1.74
C LEU A 92 -3.44 1.54 2.79
N ARG A 93 -3.81 0.78 3.81
CA ARG A 93 -4.61 1.27 4.95
C ARG A 93 -3.95 2.42 5.72
N ASN A 94 -2.64 2.52 5.68
CA ASN A 94 -1.85 3.52 6.39
C ASN A 94 -1.49 4.72 5.52
N VAL A 95 -1.84 4.68 4.22
CA VAL A 95 -1.50 5.72 3.27
C VAL A 95 -2.30 6.99 3.55
N LYS A 96 -1.61 8.12 3.64
CA LYS A 96 -2.23 9.43 3.77
C LYS A 96 -2.90 9.81 2.45
N PRO A 97 -4.22 10.01 2.42
CA PRO A 97 -4.93 10.36 1.19
C PRO A 97 -4.43 11.69 0.63
N PHE A 98 -4.20 11.76 -0.66
CA PHE A 98 -3.80 12.99 -1.33
C PHE A 98 -4.88 14.07 -1.31
N ALA A 99 -6.15 13.67 -1.44
CA ALA A 99 -7.29 14.57 -1.57
C ALA A 99 -7.97 14.91 -0.23
N PHE A 100 -7.69 14.18 0.84
CA PHE A 100 -8.33 14.38 2.14
C PHE A 100 -7.31 14.79 3.19
N LYS A 101 -7.71 15.70 4.05
CA LYS A 101 -6.94 16.03 5.26
C LYS A 101 -7.35 15.18 6.47
N LYS A 102 -8.37 14.33 6.32
CA LYS A 102 -8.85 13.45 7.39
C LYS A 102 -8.04 12.17 7.41
N ASP A 103 -7.83 11.63 8.60
CA ASP A 103 -7.33 10.29 8.79
C ASP A 103 -8.33 9.30 8.18
N ILE A 104 -7.85 8.26 7.51
CA ILE A 104 -8.72 7.24 6.94
C ILE A 104 -9.56 6.54 8.01
N ASN A 105 -9.07 6.49 9.24
CA ASN A 105 -9.79 5.95 10.38
C ASN A 105 -10.99 6.81 10.81
N ASP A 106 -11.04 8.08 10.38
CA ASP A 106 -12.20 8.96 10.59
C ASP A 106 -13.31 8.74 9.54
N ILE A 107 -13.03 7.96 8.51
CA ILE A 107 -13.99 7.58 7.48
C ILE A 107 -14.56 6.22 7.87
N VAL A 108 -15.62 6.25 8.65
CA VAL A 108 -16.36 5.02 9.00
C VAL A 108 -17.31 4.71 7.85
N ILE A 109 -16.97 3.70 7.07
CA ILE A 109 -17.92 3.05 6.16
C ILE A 109 -18.41 1.83 6.91
N GLU A 110 -19.69 1.81 7.26
CA GLU A 110 -20.29 0.62 7.87
C GLU A 110 -20.16 -0.55 6.87
N PRO A 111 -19.52 -1.65 7.27
CA PRO A 111 -19.48 -2.83 6.43
C PRO A 111 -20.92 -3.35 6.22
N PRO A 112 -21.19 -4.00 5.10
CA PRO A 112 -22.47 -4.72 4.95
C PRO A 112 -22.62 -5.68 6.14
N GLY A 113 -23.83 -5.74 6.69
CA GLY A 113 -24.15 -6.57 7.85
C GLY A 113 -23.65 -8.00 7.67
N ARG A 114 -23.34 -8.66 8.78
CA ARG A 114 -22.91 -10.05 8.75
C ARG A 114 -24.03 -10.91 8.15
N LEU A 115 -23.67 -11.95 7.41
CA LEU A 115 -24.64 -12.87 6.79
C LEU A 115 -25.58 -13.53 7.81
N ASP A 116 -25.16 -13.63 9.08
CA ASP A 116 -25.93 -14.13 10.20
C ASP A 116 -26.95 -13.11 10.76
N GLU A 117 -26.88 -11.85 10.35
CA GLU A 117 -27.83 -10.80 10.74
C GLU A 117 -28.93 -10.55 9.68
N VAL A 118 -28.84 -11.21 8.53
CA VAL A 118 -29.74 -10.98 7.38
C VAL A 118 -30.84 -12.06 7.26
N PHE A 119 -30.82 -13.11 8.12
CA PHE A 119 -31.81 -14.20 8.13
C PHE A 119 -32.41 -14.42 9.48
#